data_797e015c282df80a17ab1fb119894eaa
#
_entry.id   797e015c282df80a17ab1fb119894eaa
#
_cell.length_a   1.000
_cell.length_b   1.000
_cell.length_c   1.000
_cell.angle_alpha   90.00
_cell.angle_beta   90.00
_cell.angle_gamma   90.00
#
_symmetry.space_group_name_H-M   'P 1'
#
loop_
_entity.id
_entity.type
_entity.pdbx_description
1 polymer ?
#
loop_
_entity_poly.entity_id
_entity_poly.type
_entity_poly.pdbx_seq_one_letter_code
_entity_poly.pdbx_strand_id
1 'polypeptide(L)'
;MPFFKIDDQQIEFSPGQTVIQAARDAGVYIPHLCFHPDFKAHGSCRVCIVRIKGLYRTACTTPVVESMEVININDEVQQHRMQLLEMLFIEGNHVCPSCEKSGSCTLQSVAEFCGLLSPSLPFKYPDKKIDASHADYLLDFNRCILCELCVRASRNIDLKSVFAISGRGLDAKLVVNSDDGKLVNSAFEKSDRAASICPVGVILPKQQ
;
A
#
# COMPACT_ATOMS: atom_id res chain seq x y z
N MET A 1 10.71 -5.09 29.99
CA MET A 1 10.80 -4.38 28.69
C MET A 1 9.86 -3.19 28.73
N PRO A 2 10.12 -2.08 28.00
CA PRO A 2 9.19 -0.96 27.95
C PRO A 2 7.89 -1.41 27.28
N PHE A 3 6.78 -0.78 27.67
CA PHE A 3 5.45 -1.11 27.15
C PHE A 3 4.67 0.14 26.73
N PHE A 4 3.68 -0.06 25.88
CA PHE A 4 2.70 0.93 25.47
C PHE A 4 1.33 0.25 25.33
N LYS A 5 0.26 1.01 25.10
CA LYS A 5 -1.08 0.46 24.92
C LYS A 5 -1.58 0.69 23.50
N ILE A 6 -2.20 -0.33 22.92
CA ILE A 6 -3.06 -0.20 21.72
C ILE A 6 -4.46 -0.63 22.13
N ASP A 7 -5.41 0.30 22.02
CA ASP A 7 -6.74 0.14 22.55
C ASP A 7 -6.63 -0.26 24.05
N ASP A 8 -7.16 -1.38 24.47
CA ASP A 8 -7.07 -1.86 25.86
C ASP A 8 -5.92 -2.85 26.09
N GLN A 9 -5.13 -3.16 25.08
CA GLN A 9 -4.06 -4.15 25.16
C GLN A 9 -2.71 -3.50 25.45
N GLN A 10 -2.03 -3.98 26.51
CA GLN A 10 -0.65 -3.61 26.81
C GLN A 10 0.30 -4.46 25.95
N ILE A 11 1.23 -3.78 25.26
CA ILE A 11 2.16 -4.39 24.32
C ILE A 11 3.59 -4.01 24.70
N GLU A 12 4.46 -5.00 24.79
CA GLU A 12 5.90 -4.79 24.90
C GLU A 12 6.51 -4.40 23.55
N PHE A 13 7.55 -3.58 23.57
CA PHE A 13 8.22 -3.18 22.36
C PHE A 13 9.74 -3.06 22.55
N SER A 14 10.47 -3.13 21.44
CA SER A 14 11.89 -2.87 21.37
C SER A 14 12.19 -1.42 20.99
N PRO A 15 13.23 -0.77 21.56
CA PRO A 15 13.61 0.58 21.17
C PRO A 15 13.82 0.70 19.65
N GLY A 16 13.26 1.78 19.06
CA GLY A 16 13.34 2.06 17.63
C GLY A 16 12.22 1.46 16.78
N GLN A 17 11.37 0.60 17.33
CA GLN A 17 10.19 0.13 16.62
C GLN A 17 9.18 1.26 16.39
N THR A 18 8.48 1.18 15.26
CA THR A 18 7.27 1.97 15.00
C THR A 18 6.04 1.28 15.58
N VAL A 19 4.94 2.03 15.76
CA VAL A 19 3.67 1.49 16.28
C VAL A 19 3.20 0.28 15.48
N ILE A 20 3.28 0.31 14.15
CA ILE A 20 2.85 -0.83 13.33
C ILE A 20 3.76 -2.06 13.48
N GLN A 21 5.07 -1.86 13.69
CA GLN A 21 5.99 -2.97 13.90
C GLN A 21 5.73 -3.66 15.23
N ALA A 22 5.63 -2.89 16.32
CA ALA A 22 5.33 -3.45 17.63
C ALA A 22 3.94 -4.11 17.70
N ALA A 23 2.93 -3.48 17.07
CA ALA A 23 1.59 -4.05 16.95
C ALA A 23 1.60 -5.41 16.22
N ARG A 24 2.29 -5.48 15.08
CA ARG A 24 2.41 -6.72 14.30
C ARG A 24 3.08 -7.83 15.10
N ASP A 25 4.18 -7.51 15.78
CA ASP A 25 4.93 -8.49 16.58
C ASP A 25 4.11 -9.02 17.76
N ALA A 26 3.14 -8.24 18.24
CA ALA A 26 2.16 -8.62 19.25
C ALA A 26 0.86 -9.24 18.69
N GLY A 27 0.77 -9.44 17.35
CA GLY A 27 -0.43 -10.00 16.70
C GLY A 27 -1.60 -9.02 16.56
N VAL A 28 -1.38 -7.72 16.80
CA VAL A 28 -2.41 -6.67 16.61
C VAL A 28 -2.36 -6.14 15.17
N TYR A 29 -3.46 -6.31 14.45
CA TYR A 29 -3.55 -5.85 13.07
C TYR A 29 -3.88 -4.35 13.00
N ILE A 30 -3.05 -3.60 12.27
CA ILE A 30 -3.31 -2.22 11.85
C ILE A 30 -3.38 -2.21 10.31
N PRO A 31 -4.52 -1.82 9.71
CA PRO A 31 -4.68 -1.86 8.25
C PRO A 31 -3.67 -0.94 7.55
N HIS A 32 -3.09 -1.43 6.45
CA HIS A 32 -2.05 -0.72 5.70
C HIS A 32 -1.94 -1.21 4.27
N LEU A 33 -1.38 -0.38 3.37
CA LEU A 33 -1.17 -0.70 1.96
C LEU A 33 0.28 -0.49 1.51
N CYS A 34 0.95 0.55 1.99
CA CYS A 34 2.31 0.90 1.57
C CYS A 34 3.41 0.42 2.53
N PHE A 35 3.04 -0.12 3.70
CA PHE A 35 4.01 -0.70 4.64
C PHE A 35 4.37 -2.13 4.22
N HIS A 36 5.64 -2.45 4.34
CA HIS A 36 6.17 -3.81 4.22
C HIS A 36 7.36 -3.94 5.18
N PRO A 37 7.53 -5.07 5.89
CA PRO A 37 8.59 -5.22 6.89
C PRO A 37 10.01 -5.07 6.32
N ASP A 38 10.21 -5.46 5.06
CA ASP A 38 11.53 -5.43 4.40
C ASP A 38 11.98 -4.01 4.02
N PHE A 39 11.11 -3.00 4.15
CA PHE A 39 11.42 -1.63 3.72
C PHE A 39 11.21 -0.61 4.82
N LYS A 40 12.02 0.43 4.79
CA LYS A 40 11.76 1.62 5.61
C LYS A 40 10.40 2.21 5.21
N ALA A 41 9.52 2.38 6.20
CA ALA A 41 8.20 2.98 5.97
C ALA A 41 8.32 4.45 5.55
N HIS A 42 7.42 4.90 4.65
CA HIS A 42 7.37 6.31 4.22
C HIS A 42 5.98 6.96 4.36
N GLY A 43 4.95 6.20 4.74
CA GLY A 43 3.64 6.71 5.14
C GLY A 43 2.80 7.32 4.01
N SER A 44 2.94 6.87 2.75
CA SER A 44 2.24 7.46 1.61
C SER A 44 0.73 7.21 1.60
N CYS A 45 0.29 5.97 1.84
CA CYS A 45 -1.14 5.61 1.74
C CYS A 45 -1.98 6.13 2.92
N ARG A 46 -1.38 6.39 4.06
CA ARG A 46 -1.98 6.86 5.31
C ARG A 46 -3.07 5.96 5.92
N VAL A 47 -3.38 4.82 5.33
CA VAL A 47 -4.42 3.88 5.82
C VAL A 47 -4.12 3.34 7.22
N CYS A 48 -2.83 3.25 7.61
CA CYS A 48 -2.42 2.86 8.96
C CYS A 48 -2.60 3.96 10.01
N ILE A 49 -3.54 4.88 9.79
CA ILE A 49 -3.84 5.97 10.73
C ILE A 49 -4.32 5.41 12.07
N VAL A 50 -3.81 5.98 13.14
CA VAL A 50 -4.18 5.74 14.54
C VAL A 50 -4.29 7.07 15.27
N ARG A 51 -4.96 7.10 16.42
CA ARG A 51 -5.07 8.31 17.24
C ARG A 51 -4.16 8.21 18.45
N ILE A 52 -3.29 9.20 18.65
CA ILE A 52 -2.33 9.28 19.76
C ILE A 52 -2.42 10.68 20.36
N LYS A 53 -2.74 10.79 21.66
CA LYS A 53 -2.93 12.07 22.35
C LYS A 53 -3.86 13.04 21.60
N GLY A 54 -4.97 12.52 21.07
CA GLY A 54 -5.93 13.31 20.30
C GLY A 54 -5.55 13.63 18.85
N LEU A 55 -4.33 13.30 18.40
CA LEU A 55 -3.83 13.58 17.05
C LEU A 55 -3.80 12.31 16.20
N TYR A 56 -4.15 12.45 14.93
CA TYR A 56 -4.04 11.35 13.95
C TYR A 56 -2.61 11.22 13.44
N ARG A 57 -2.05 10.01 13.55
CA ARG A 57 -0.68 9.66 13.15
C ARG A 57 -0.68 8.38 12.31
N THR A 58 0.28 8.26 11.41
CA THR A 58 0.51 7.00 10.67
C THR A 58 1.34 6.05 11.52
N ALA A 59 0.79 4.89 11.85
CA ALA A 59 1.44 3.88 12.70
C ALA A 59 2.77 3.39 12.13
N CYS A 60 2.90 3.35 10.80
CA CYS A 60 4.12 2.87 10.13
C CYS A 60 5.33 3.81 10.27
N THR A 61 5.11 5.10 10.54
CA THR A 61 6.18 6.11 10.66
C THR A 61 6.30 6.73 12.06
N THR A 62 5.42 6.35 12.99
CA THR A 62 5.43 6.87 14.35
C THR A 62 6.23 5.93 15.25
N PRO A 63 7.38 6.37 15.81
CA PRO A 63 8.13 5.58 16.79
C PRO A 63 7.31 5.36 18.05
N VAL A 64 7.42 4.17 18.63
CA VAL A 64 6.84 3.86 19.94
C VAL A 64 7.65 4.51 21.05
N VAL A 65 6.96 5.07 22.04
CA VAL A 65 7.57 5.52 23.29
C VAL A 65 6.85 4.88 24.48
N GLU A 66 7.55 4.72 25.59
CA GLU A 66 7.01 4.12 26.80
C GLU A 66 5.75 4.86 27.28
N SER A 67 4.77 4.08 27.76
CA SER A 67 3.46 4.57 28.24
C SER A 67 2.65 5.34 27.18
N MET A 68 2.97 5.19 25.87
CA MET A 68 2.13 5.72 24.80
C MET A 68 0.77 5.02 24.80
N GLU A 69 -0.29 5.78 24.59
CA GLU A 69 -1.64 5.26 24.36
C GLU A 69 -2.04 5.49 22.91
N VAL A 70 -2.38 4.41 22.24
CA VAL A 70 -2.74 4.36 20.82
C VAL A 70 -4.16 3.86 20.67
N ILE A 71 -5.01 4.61 20.02
CA ILE A 71 -6.35 4.17 19.63
C ILE A 71 -6.29 3.74 18.17
N ASN A 72 -6.44 2.43 17.96
CA ASN A 72 -6.47 1.82 16.64
C ASN A 72 -7.90 1.55 16.17
N ILE A 73 -8.81 1.21 17.08
CA ILE A 73 -10.20 0.86 16.76
C ILE A 73 -11.13 1.81 17.50
N ASN A 74 -11.72 2.74 16.76
CA ASN A 74 -12.89 3.52 17.16
C ASN A 74 -13.58 4.08 15.90
N ASP A 75 -14.78 4.63 16.04
CA ASP A 75 -15.60 5.10 14.92
C ASP A 75 -14.89 6.19 14.10
N GLU A 76 -14.20 7.13 14.76
CA GLU A 76 -13.49 8.22 14.06
C GLU A 76 -12.32 7.72 13.23
N VAL A 77 -11.47 6.85 13.80
CA VAL A 77 -10.33 6.25 13.08
C VAL A 77 -10.84 5.43 11.89
N GLN A 78 -11.91 4.66 12.11
CA GLN A 78 -12.50 3.83 11.06
C GLN A 78 -13.12 4.67 9.95
N GLN A 79 -13.81 5.75 10.27
CA GLN A 79 -14.34 6.70 9.28
C GLN A 79 -13.23 7.33 8.43
N HIS A 80 -12.12 7.75 9.03
CA HIS A 80 -10.97 8.28 8.28
C HIS A 80 -10.35 7.22 7.36
N ARG A 81 -10.23 5.98 7.81
CA ARG A 81 -9.74 4.88 6.95
C ARG A 81 -10.66 4.64 5.76
N MET A 82 -11.98 4.59 5.99
CA MET A 82 -12.96 4.44 4.91
C MET A 82 -12.85 5.55 3.88
N GLN A 83 -12.75 6.82 4.31
CA GLN A 83 -12.57 7.96 3.39
C GLN A 83 -11.30 7.85 2.55
N LEU A 84 -10.17 7.47 3.17
CA LEU A 84 -8.91 7.26 2.45
C LEU A 84 -9.00 6.12 1.43
N LEU A 85 -9.62 5.01 1.82
CA LEU A 85 -9.82 3.86 0.94
C LEU A 85 -10.78 4.21 -0.21
N GLU A 86 -11.86 4.90 0.07
CA GLU A 86 -12.81 5.36 -0.94
C GLU A 86 -12.12 6.22 -2.01
N MET A 87 -11.27 7.18 -1.60
CA MET A 87 -10.47 7.97 -2.55
C MET A 87 -9.57 7.10 -3.41
N LEU A 88 -8.91 6.09 -2.84
CA LEU A 88 -8.07 5.16 -3.61
C LEU A 88 -8.89 4.35 -4.63
N PHE A 89 -10.12 3.95 -4.27
CA PHE A 89 -11.00 3.23 -5.20
C PHE A 89 -11.47 4.09 -6.35
N ILE A 90 -11.90 5.33 -6.09
CA ILE A 90 -12.45 6.21 -7.13
C ILE A 90 -11.39 6.80 -8.06
N GLU A 91 -10.15 6.93 -7.59
CA GLU A 91 -9.01 7.44 -8.40
C GLU A 91 -8.41 6.39 -9.33
N GLY A 92 -8.74 5.11 -9.13
CA GLY A 92 -8.27 4.00 -9.95
C GLY A 92 -9.42 3.27 -10.65
N ASN A 93 -9.09 2.40 -11.62
CA ASN A 93 -10.06 1.48 -12.22
C ASN A 93 -10.15 0.19 -11.40
N HIS A 94 -10.64 0.30 -10.17
CA HIS A 94 -10.78 -0.83 -9.25
C HIS A 94 -12.16 -1.50 -9.37
N VAL A 95 -12.44 -2.08 -10.54
CA VAL A 95 -13.69 -2.83 -10.80
C VAL A 95 -13.49 -4.28 -10.36
N CYS A 96 -13.64 -4.54 -9.06
CA CYS A 96 -13.34 -5.83 -8.43
C CYS A 96 -13.98 -7.06 -9.08
N PRO A 97 -15.25 -7.04 -9.53
CA PRO A 97 -15.88 -8.20 -10.15
C PRO A 97 -15.19 -8.71 -11.43
N SER A 98 -14.50 -7.83 -12.16
CA SER A 98 -13.79 -8.16 -13.40
C SER A 98 -12.27 -8.09 -13.28
N CYS A 99 -11.75 -7.96 -12.05
CA CYS A 99 -10.33 -7.80 -11.81
C CYS A 99 -9.64 -9.15 -11.60
N GLU A 100 -8.57 -9.43 -12.29
CA GLU A 100 -7.76 -10.66 -12.17
C GLU A 100 -7.12 -10.81 -10.78
N LYS A 101 -6.99 -9.70 -10.03
CA LYS A 101 -6.46 -9.67 -8.68
C LYS A 101 -7.53 -9.89 -7.60
N SER A 102 -8.82 -9.98 -7.97
CA SER A 102 -9.91 -10.18 -7.02
C SER A 102 -9.70 -11.44 -6.18
N GLY A 103 -9.99 -11.35 -4.88
CA GLY A 103 -9.73 -12.42 -3.91
C GLY A 103 -8.29 -12.51 -3.38
N SER A 104 -7.31 -11.84 -4.04
CA SER A 104 -5.91 -11.76 -3.58
C SER A 104 -5.37 -10.31 -3.58
N CYS A 105 -6.26 -9.33 -3.56
CA CYS A 105 -5.95 -7.90 -3.58
C CYS A 105 -5.94 -7.34 -2.15
N THR A 106 -4.80 -6.79 -1.72
CA THR A 106 -4.68 -6.17 -0.39
C THR A 106 -5.62 -4.98 -0.21
N LEU A 107 -5.84 -4.17 -1.25
CA LEU A 107 -6.78 -3.04 -1.18
C LEU A 107 -8.21 -3.53 -0.89
N GLN A 108 -8.63 -4.61 -1.53
CA GLN A 108 -9.95 -5.23 -1.32
C GLN A 108 -10.08 -5.75 0.13
N SER A 109 -9.09 -6.52 0.60
CA SER A 109 -9.12 -7.08 1.97
C SER A 109 -9.08 -5.98 3.05
N VAL A 110 -8.33 -4.91 2.83
CA VAL A 110 -8.27 -3.76 3.76
C VAL A 110 -9.59 -2.99 3.75
N ALA A 111 -10.23 -2.83 2.59
CA ALA A 111 -11.55 -2.19 2.48
C ALA A 111 -12.62 -2.99 3.21
N GLU A 112 -12.64 -4.31 3.04
CA GLU A 112 -13.53 -5.23 3.74
C GLU A 112 -13.33 -5.16 5.26
N PHE A 113 -12.07 -5.21 5.73
CA PHE A 113 -11.74 -5.05 7.15
C PHE A 113 -12.23 -3.71 7.72
N CYS A 114 -12.15 -2.63 6.94
CA CYS A 114 -12.62 -1.32 7.33
C CYS A 114 -14.13 -1.12 7.15
N GLY A 115 -14.87 -2.10 6.64
CA GLY A 115 -16.32 -2.02 6.42
C GLY A 115 -16.73 -1.18 5.19
N LEU A 116 -15.80 -0.87 4.28
CA LEU A 116 -16.10 -0.19 3.03
C LEU A 116 -16.62 -1.21 2.00
N LEU A 117 -17.92 -1.30 1.85
CA LEU A 117 -18.58 -2.23 0.90
C LEU A 117 -18.64 -1.65 -0.51
N SER A 118 -18.83 -0.33 -0.64
CA SER A 118 -18.94 0.37 -1.90
C SER A 118 -18.56 1.83 -1.72
N PRO A 119 -17.81 2.45 -2.66
CA PRO A 119 -17.61 3.89 -2.66
C PRO A 119 -18.92 4.64 -2.85
N SER A 120 -19.09 5.75 -2.13
CA SER A 120 -20.23 6.68 -2.29
C SER A 120 -19.92 7.80 -3.27
N LEU A 121 -18.64 8.10 -3.49
CA LEU A 121 -18.19 9.12 -4.42
C LEU A 121 -18.16 8.58 -5.86
N PRO A 122 -18.34 9.45 -6.88
CA PRO A 122 -18.28 9.05 -8.28
C PRO A 122 -16.87 8.63 -8.69
N PHE A 123 -16.75 7.53 -9.43
CA PHE A 123 -15.48 7.07 -10.01
C PHE A 123 -14.95 8.05 -11.05
N LYS A 124 -13.63 8.24 -11.07
CA LYS A 124 -12.94 9.12 -12.03
C LYS A 124 -12.57 8.43 -13.33
N TYR A 125 -12.53 7.09 -13.35
CA TYR A 125 -12.19 6.26 -14.52
C TYR A 125 -10.93 6.79 -15.26
N PRO A 126 -9.75 6.75 -14.64
CA PRO A 126 -8.54 7.24 -15.27
C PRO A 126 -8.28 6.46 -16.58
N ASP A 127 -7.80 7.17 -17.61
CA ASP A 127 -7.35 6.59 -18.88
C ASP A 127 -5.81 6.59 -18.92
N LYS A 128 -5.21 5.69 -18.15
CA LYS A 128 -3.75 5.48 -18.16
C LYS A 128 -3.42 4.31 -19.08
N LYS A 129 -2.18 4.29 -19.56
CA LYS A 129 -1.70 3.23 -20.45
C LYS A 129 -1.76 1.85 -19.79
N ILE A 130 -1.99 0.84 -20.61
CA ILE A 130 -1.75 -0.57 -20.28
C ILE A 130 -0.52 -0.98 -21.09
N ASP A 131 0.48 -1.56 -20.44
CA ASP A 131 1.67 -2.08 -21.08
C ASP A 131 1.62 -3.61 -21.11
N ALA A 132 1.37 -4.15 -22.29
CA ALA A 132 1.36 -5.58 -22.57
C ALA A 132 2.61 -6.06 -23.31
N SER A 133 3.68 -5.28 -23.32
CA SER A 133 4.89 -5.54 -24.11
C SER A 133 5.69 -6.76 -23.63
N HIS A 134 5.75 -7.03 -22.31
CA HIS A 134 6.49 -8.15 -21.76
C HIS A 134 5.77 -9.47 -22.04
N ALA A 135 6.54 -10.55 -22.29
CA ALA A 135 5.99 -11.87 -22.61
C ALA A 135 5.04 -12.42 -21.52
N ASP A 136 5.48 -12.37 -20.27
CA ASP A 136 4.81 -13.03 -19.14
C ASP A 136 3.97 -12.05 -18.28
N TYR A 137 4.10 -10.73 -18.44
CA TYR A 137 3.49 -9.73 -17.56
C TYR A 137 2.75 -8.62 -18.30
N LEU A 138 1.69 -8.16 -17.67
CA LEU A 138 0.89 -7.00 -18.03
C LEU A 138 1.05 -5.93 -16.94
N LEU A 139 1.21 -4.67 -17.33
CA LEU A 139 1.12 -3.53 -16.41
C LEU A 139 -0.17 -2.73 -16.69
N ASP A 140 -1.08 -2.71 -15.72
CA ASP A 140 -2.26 -1.84 -15.76
C ASP A 140 -2.08 -0.66 -14.82
N PHE A 141 -1.58 0.45 -15.34
CA PHE A 141 -1.31 1.66 -14.56
C PHE A 141 -2.58 2.33 -14.00
N ASN A 142 -3.76 1.97 -14.52
CA ASN A 142 -5.04 2.48 -14.00
C ASN A 142 -5.34 2.02 -12.57
N ARG A 143 -4.71 0.94 -12.13
CA ARG A 143 -4.92 0.35 -10.80
C ARG A 143 -3.87 0.80 -9.78
N CYS A 144 -2.97 1.74 -10.15
CA CYS A 144 -1.86 2.13 -9.28
C CYS A 144 -2.31 3.06 -8.16
N ILE A 145 -2.09 2.65 -6.91
CA ILE A 145 -2.37 3.43 -5.68
C ILE A 145 -1.13 4.19 -5.17
N LEU A 146 -0.08 4.29 -5.95
CA LEU A 146 1.18 5.00 -5.61
C LEU A 146 1.80 4.57 -4.27
N CYS A 147 1.70 3.30 -3.91
CA CYS A 147 2.26 2.77 -2.66
C CYS A 147 3.78 2.59 -2.69
N GLU A 148 4.39 2.66 -3.87
CA GLU A 148 5.83 2.51 -4.12
C GLU A 148 6.46 1.19 -3.67
N LEU A 149 5.69 0.14 -3.39
CA LEU A 149 6.27 -1.16 -3.02
C LEU A 149 7.12 -1.74 -4.14
N CYS A 150 6.66 -1.72 -5.39
CA CYS A 150 7.41 -2.18 -6.55
C CYS A 150 8.68 -1.35 -6.80
N VAL A 151 8.62 -0.03 -6.59
CA VAL A 151 9.78 0.86 -6.72
C VAL A 151 10.86 0.50 -5.71
N ARG A 152 10.47 0.31 -4.44
CA ARG A 152 11.40 -0.04 -3.36
C ARG A 152 11.94 -1.47 -3.51
N ALA A 153 11.12 -2.41 -3.93
CA ALA A 153 11.56 -3.78 -4.20
C ALA A 153 12.58 -3.80 -5.34
N SER A 154 12.25 -3.20 -6.47
CA SER A 154 13.15 -3.14 -7.62
C SER A 154 14.49 -2.45 -7.32
N ARG A 155 14.47 -1.41 -6.47
CA ARG A 155 15.70 -0.69 -6.09
C ARG A 155 16.52 -1.43 -5.05
N ASN A 156 15.88 -1.94 -3.97
CA ASN A 156 16.59 -2.37 -2.76
C ASN A 156 16.82 -3.89 -2.70
N ILE A 157 15.99 -4.68 -3.40
CA ILE A 157 16.10 -6.14 -3.42
C ILE A 157 16.61 -6.61 -4.77
N ASP A 158 15.94 -6.20 -5.86
CA ASP A 158 16.30 -6.62 -7.21
C ASP A 158 17.54 -5.88 -7.75
N LEU A 159 17.90 -4.73 -7.16
CA LEU A 159 19.03 -3.87 -7.54
C LEU A 159 18.99 -3.38 -9.00
N LYS A 160 17.80 -3.27 -9.57
CA LYS A 160 17.57 -2.96 -10.99
C LYS A 160 16.94 -1.60 -11.24
N SER A 161 16.20 -1.03 -10.26
CA SER A 161 15.47 0.23 -10.39
C SER A 161 14.55 0.30 -11.61
N VAL A 162 13.87 -0.81 -11.93
CA VAL A 162 12.94 -0.91 -13.07
C VAL A 162 11.79 0.07 -12.96
N PHE A 163 11.29 0.30 -11.73
CA PHE A 163 10.14 1.17 -11.49
C PHE A 163 10.54 2.46 -10.78
N ALA A 164 9.88 3.56 -11.14
CA ALA A 164 10.04 4.87 -10.50
C ALA A 164 8.70 5.62 -10.46
N ILE A 165 8.62 6.67 -9.60
CA ILE A 165 7.53 7.63 -9.65
C ILE A 165 8.00 8.86 -10.44
N SER A 166 7.20 9.28 -11.40
CA SER A 166 7.39 10.50 -12.18
C SER A 166 6.25 11.48 -11.91
N GLY A 167 6.52 12.77 -12.00
CA GLY A 167 5.53 13.83 -11.76
C GLY A 167 5.36 14.17 -10.28
N ARG A 168 4.41 15.08 -9.99
CA ARG A 168 4.07 15.56 -8.64
C ARG A 168 2.58 15.79 -8.51
N GLY A 169 2.05 15.69 -7.29
CA GLY A 169 0.62 15.92 -7.03
C GLY A 169 -0.26 15.02 -7.90
N LEU A 170 -1.20 15.59 -8.61
CA LEU A 170 -2.13 14.87 -9.48
C LEU A 170 -1.45 14.22 -10.71
N ASP A 171 -0.28 14.73 -11.10
CA ASP A 171 0.50 14.18 -12.23
C ASP A 171 1.45 13.05 -11.80
N ALA A 172 1.48 12.71 -10.52
CA ALA A 172 2.30 11.61 -10.02
C ALA A 172 1.84 10.27 -10.62
N LYS A 173 2.78 9.53 -11.18
CA LYS A 173 2.49 8.24 -11.83
C LYS A 173 3.66 7.28 -11.73
N LEU A 174 3.35 6.01 -11.69
CA LEU A 174 4.33 4.94 -11.86
C LEU A 174 4.84 4.94 -13.29
N VAL A 175 6.14 4.79 -13.46
CA VAL A 175 6.79 4.67 -14.77
C VAL A 175 7.77 3.51 -14.75
N VAL A 176 8.08 3.00 -15.96
CA VAL A 176 9.13 1.99 -16.18
C VAL A 176 10.39 2.70 -16.68
N ASN A 177 11.53 2.41 -16.07
CA ASN A 177 12.83 2.91 -16.47
C ASN A 177 13.36 2.07 -17.64
N SER A 178 13.01 2.49 -18.84
CA SER A 178 13.52 1.99 -20.10
C SER A 178 13.47 3.13 -21.13
N ASP A 179 14.16 2.99 -22.25
CA ASP A 179 14.26 4.05 -23.27
C ASP A 179 12.91 4.50 -23.82
N ASP A 180 11.95 3.57 -23.93
CA ASP A 180 10.59 3.85 -24.42
C ASP A 180 9.50 3.75 -23.35
N GLY A 181 9.87 3.52 -22.10
CA GLY A 181 8.95 3.35 -20.97
C GLY A 181 8.17 2.03 -20.96
N LYS A 182 8.61 1.01 -21.74
CA LYS A 182 7.97 -0.30 -21.81
C LYS A 182 8.70 -1.34 -20.97
N LEU A 183 7.94 -2.28 -20.40
CA LEU A 183 8.48 -3.31 -19.54
C LEU A 183 9.44 -4.27 -20.26
N VAL A 184 9.16 -4.60 -21.53
CA VAL A 184 10.00 -5.50 -22.35
C VAL A 184 11.43 -4.98 -22.55
N ASN A 185 11.59 -3.65 -22.58
CA ASN A 185 12.89 -2.99 -22.81
C ASN A 185 13.56 -2.55 -21.49
N SER A 186 13.07 -3.05 -20.35
CA SER A 186 13.66 -2.82 -19.03
C SER A 186 14.45 -4.03 -18.54
N ALA A 187 15.14 -3.89 -17.41
CA ALA A 187 15.82 -5.00 -16.74
C ALA A 187 14.88 -5.90 -15.92
N PHE A 188 13.56 -5.82 -16.13
CA PHE A 188 12.57 -6.60 -15.39
C PHE A 188 12.67 -8.08 -15.70
N GLU A 189 12.61 -8.92 -14.67
CA GLU A 189 12.57 -10.37 -14.77
C GLU A 189 11.42 -10.95 -13.93
N LYS A 190 10.92 -12.11 -14.33
CA LYS A 190 9.85 -12.85 -13.62
C LYS A 190 10.21 -13.19 -12.17
N SER A 191 11.49 -13.40 -11.89
CA SER A 191 12.03 -13.70 -10.56
C SER A 191 12.14 -12.48 -9.64
N ASP A 192 11.98 -11.27 -10.16
CA ASP A 192 12.12 -10.04 -9.36
C ASP A 192 11.10 -9.96 -8.24
N ARG A 193 11.52 -9.47 -7.09
CA ARG A 193 10.62 -9.20 -5.97
C ARG A 193 9.54 -8.19 -6.35
N ALA A 194 9.88 -7.24 -7.21
CA ALA A 194 8.93 -6.26 -7.76
C ALA A 194 7.75 -6.91 -8.49
N ALA A 195 7.93 -8.08 -9.11
CA ALA A 195 6.88 -8.80 -9.84
C ALA A 195 5.73 -9.27 -8.93
N SER A 196 6.04 -9.61 -7.67
CA SER A 196 5.09 -10.23 -6.73
C SER A 196 4.58 -9.31 -5.62
N ILE A 197 5.23 -8.16 -5.39
CA ILE A 197 4.97 -7.33 -4.20
C ILE A 197 3.82 -6.35 -4.36
N CYS A 198 3.29 -6.17 -5.57
CA CYS A 198 2.22 -5.21 -5.82
C CYS A 198 0.95 -5.60 -5.01
N PRO A 199 0.45 -4.70 -4.13
CA PRO A 199 -0.71 -5.01 -3.28
C PRO A 199 -2.04 -4.98 -4.05
N VAL A 200 -2.02 -4.50 -5.28
CA VAL A 200 -3.16 -4.36 -6.19
C VAL A 200 -2.83 -4.97 -7.56
N GLY A 201 -3.71 -4.85 -8.54
CA GLY A 201 -3.55 -5.44 -9.86
C GLY A 201 -2.81 -4.55 -10.87
N VAL A 202 -1.68 -3.92 -10.50
CA VAL A 202 -0.87 -3.17 -11.49
C VAL A 202 0.06 -4.10 -12.25
N ILE A 203 0.77 -4.97 -11.55
CA ILE A 203 1.72 -5.93 -12.13
C ILE A 203 1.03 -7.30 -12.09
N LEU A 204 0.64 -7.80 -13.24
CA LEU A 204 -0.15 -9.02 -13.38
C LEU A 204 0.58 -10.03 -14.26
N PRO A 205 0.68 -11.30 -13.85
CA PRO A 205 1.08 -12.36 -14.75
C PRO A 205 0.02 -12.51 -15.84
N LYS A 206 0.46 -12.69 -17.08
CA LYS A 206 -0.45 -13.06 -18.18
C LYS A 206 -0.93 -14.48 -17.98
N GLN A 207 -2.22 -14.68 -18.15
CA GLN A 207 -2.79 -16.04 -18.23
C GLN A 207 -2.34 -16.67 -19.54
N GLN A 208 -1.76 -17.86 -19.45
CA GLN A 208 -1.42 -18.69 -20.62
C GLN A 208 -2.66 -19.33 -21.17
#